data_c5698e6426950d2b15f2882d3c307583
#
_entry.id   c5698e6426950d2b15f2882d3c307583
#
_cell.length_a   1.000
_cell.length_b   1.000
_cell.length_c   1.000
_cell.angle_alpha   90.00
_cell.angle_beta   90.00
_cell.angle_gamma   90.00
#
_symmetry.space_group_name_H-M   'P 1'
#
loop_
_entity.id
_entity.type
_entity.pdbx_description
1 polymer ?
#
loop_
_entity_poly.entity_id
_entity_poly.type
_entity_poly.pdbx_seq_one_letter_code
_entity_poly.pdbx_strand_id
1 'polypeptide(L)'
;ETYILPGFVDAHIHIESSMLVPSEFAKLALTHGTIATVSDPHEIANVLGVDGVDFMIENGKKVPLKFNFGAPSCVPATSFESAGAIIDSEDIKKMIVNPDIKYLAEMMNYPGVLFDDEEVMKKIQYAKDVNKPIDGHAPGLRGKDISKYIAAGISTDHECFTYDEALEKLQKGMKVII
;
A
#
# COMPACT_ATOMS: atom_id res chain seq x y z
N GLU A 1 24.29 -12.35 -26.81
CA GLU A 1 23.62 -11.07 -27.03
C GLU A 1 23.36 -10.43 -25.67
N THR A 2 23.59 -9.13 -25.58
CA THR A 2 23.33 -8.36 -24.34
C THR A 2 22.22 -7.36 -24.61
N TYR A 3 21.25 -7.26 -23.71
CA TYR A 3 20.15 -6.33 -23.80
C TYR A 3 20.27 -5.26 -22.71
N ILE A 4 19.91 -4.03 -23.05
CA ILE A 4 19.79 -2.91 -22.09
C ILE A 4 18.30 -2.67 -21.87
N LEU A 5 17.88 -2.75 -20.61
CA LEU A 5 16.49 -2.53 -20.18
C LEU A 5 16.44 -1.37 -19.19
N PRO A 6 15.29 -0.68 -19.08
CA PRO A 6 15.03 0.18 -17.93
C PRO A 6 15.14 -0.61 -16.63
N GLY A 7 15.53 0.06 -15.54
CA GLY A 7 15.51 -0.56 -14.22
C GLY A 7 14.09 -0.95 -13.79
N PHE A 8 13.99 -1.96 -12.96
CA PHE A 8 12.72 -2.49 -12.48
C PHE A 8 12.08 -1.59 -11.42
N VAL A 9 10.76 -1.60 -11.39
CA VAL A 9 9.96 -1.01 -10.31
C VAL A 9 9.30 -2.17 -9.57
N ASP A 10 9.60 -2.28 -8.28
CA ASP A 10 8.86 -3.19 -7.40
C ASP A 10 7.50 -2.53 -7.10
N ALA A 11 6.44 -3.16 -7.56
CA ALA A 11 5.11 -2.57 -7.55
C ALA A 11 4.37 -2.72 -6.21
N HIS A 12 4.88 -3.55 -5.31
CA HIS A 12 4.36 -3.69 -3.95
C HIS A 12 5.40 -4.35 -3.05
N ILE A 13 5.82 -3.66 -1.98
CA ILE A 13 6.77 -4.19 -1.01
C ILE A 13 6.60 -3.58 0.38
N HIS A 14 6.80 -4.40 1.40
CA HIS A 14 7.05 -3.98 2.77
C HIS A 14 8.55 -4.08 3.05
N ILE A 15 9.23 -2.94 3.07
CA ILE A 15 10.69 -2.89 3.25
C ILE A 15 11.08 -3.49 4.60
N GLU A 16 10.26 -3.30 5.61
CA GLU A 16 10.44 -3.79 6.98
C GLU A 16 10.55 -5.32 7.05
N SER A 17 9.83 -6.03 6.20
CA SER A 17 9.91 -7.51 6.08
C SER A 17 11.31 -8.00 5.72
N SER A 18 12.15 -7.15 5.11
CA SER A 18 13.56 -7.44 4.85
C SER A 18 14.45 -7.31 6.10
N MET A 19 13.90 -6.82 7.22
CA MET A 19 14.62 -6.44 8.44
C MET A 19 15.64 -5.29 8.23
N LEU A 20 15.49 -4.52 7.15
CA LEU A 20 16.35 -3.40 6.80
C LEU A 20 15.58 -2.09 6.84
N VAL A 21 16.29 -1.00 7.09
CA VAL A 21 15.78 0.34 6.83
C VAL A 21 15.93 0.70 5.35
N PRO A 22 15.17 1.66 4.80
CA PRO A 22 15.20 2.00 3.38
C PRO A 22 16.60 2.26 2.82
N SER A 23 17.46 2.96 3.55
CA SER A 23 18.83 3.25 3.08
C SER A 23 19.70 2.01 2.93
N GLU A 24 19.50 0.98 3.74
CA GLU A 24 20.24 -0.29 3.63
C GLU A 24 19.59 -1.21 2.59
N PHE A 25 18.25 -1.26 2.52
CA PHE A 25 17.53 -1.96 1.48
C PHE A 25 17.94 -1.50 0.08
N ALA A 26 18.09 -0.18 -0.11
CA ALA A 26 18.50 0.38 -1.39
C ALA A 26 19.86 -0.15 -1.90
N LYS A 27 20.79 -0.44 -1.01
CA LYS A 27 22.10 -1.00 -1.40
C LYS A 27 21.97 -2.37 -2.04
N LEU A 28 21.02 -3.18 -1.57
CA LEU A 28 20.74 -4.49 -2.17
C LEU A 28 19.91 -4.34 -3.45
N ALA A 29 18.80 -3.63 -3.40
CA ALA A 29 17.84 -3.52 -4.50
C ALA A 29 18.49 -2.94 -5.77
N LEU A 30 19.28 -1.88 -5.65
CA LEU A 30 19.95 -1.24 -6.78
C LEU A 30 20.95 -2.17 -7.47
N THR A 31 21.64 -3.02 -6.73
CA THR A 31 22.62 -3.98 -7.33
C THR A 31 21.93 -5.09 -8.13
N HIS A 32 20.64 -5.30 -7.90
CA HIS A 32 19.80 -6.26 -8.63
C HIS A 32 18.89 -5.61 -9.68
N GLY A 33 19.07 -4.32 -9.94
CA GLY A 33 18.40 -3.60 -11.02
C GLY A 33 17.06 -2.97 -10.64
N THR A 34 16.63 -3.03 -9.38
CA THR A 34 15.45 -2.30 -8.89
C THR A 34 15.80 -0.84 -8.65
N ILE A 35 15.10 0.08 -9.31
CA ILE A 35 15.35 1.52 -9.24
C ILE A 35 14.26 2.31 -8.50
N ALA A 36 13.11 1.69 -8.30
CA ALA A 36 12.01 2.27 -7.55
C ALA A 36 11.17 1.20 -6.86
N THR A 37 10.46 1.59 -5.81
CA THR A 37 9.50 0.74 -5.10
C THR A 37 8.20 1.48 -4.87
N VAL A 38 7.09 0.74 -4.77
CA VAL A 38 5.83 1.17 -4.19
C VAL A 38 5.73 0.46 -2.85
N SER A 39 5.82 1.22 -1.76
CA SER A 39 6.08 0.65 -0.42
C SER A 39 4.98 1.04 0.56
N ASP A 40 4.41 0.06 1.24
CA ASP A 40 3.51 0.27 2.36
C ASP A 40 4.26 0.06 3.69
N PRO A 41 4.49 1.12 4.48
CA PRO A 41 5.23 1.03 5.74
C PRO A 41 4.33 0.70 6.93
N HIS A 42 3.31 -0.16 6.76
CA HIS A 42 2.37 -0.46 7.83
C HIS A 42 2.98 -1.30 8.98
N GLU A 43 4.03 -2.08 8.70
CA GLU A 43 4.67 -2.88 9.73
C GLU A 43 5.32 -2.00 10.80
N ILE A 44 6.11 -1.00 10.39
CA ILE A 44 6.67 -0.03 11.35
C ILE A 44 5.58 0.88 11.93
N ALA A 45 4.54 1.18 11.16
CA ALA A 45 3.41 1.96 11.63
C ALA A 45 2.62 1.24 12.75
N ASN A 46 2.53 -0.09 12.73
CA ASN A 46 1.97 -0.88 13.83
C ASN A 46 2.76 -0.75 15.15
N VAL A 47 4.01 -0.32 15.08
CA VAL A 47 4.88 -0.15 16.26
C VAL A 47 4.95 1.32 16.70
N LEU A 48 5.15 2.22 15.76
CA LEU A 48 5.48 3.64 16.00
C LEU A 48 4.45 4.63 15.42
N GLY A 49 3.38 4.15 14.80
CA GLY A 49 2.37 5.03 14.19
C GLY A 49 2.93 5.90 13.07
N VAL A 50 2.46 7.13 13.02
CA VAL A 50 2.86 8.14 12.02
C VAL A 50 4.38 8.41 12.06
N ASP A 51 4.98 8.45 13.24
CA ASP A 51 6.43 8.68 13.40
C ASP A 51 7.25 7.59 12.70
N GLY A 52 6.75 6.34 12.67
CA GLY A 52 7.37 5.24 11.94
C GLY A 52 7.35 5.46 10.43
N VAL A 53 6.24 5.94 9.90
CA VAL A 53 6.10 6.28 8.48
C VAL A 53 7.03 7.43 8.10
N ASP A 54 7.07 8.48 8.90
CA ASP A 54 7.96 9.63 8.69
C ASP A 54 9.42 9.21 8.73
N PHE A 55 9.80 8.31 9.65
CA PHE A 55 11.14 7.74 9.68
C PHE A 55 11.50 7.02 8.37
N MET A 56 10.60 6.21 7.82
CA MET A 56 10.84 5.48 6.56
C MET A 56 11.06 6.46 5.41
N ILE A 57 10.23 7.49 5.31
CA ILE A 57 10.34 8.54 4.29
C ILE A 57 11.69 9.25 4.40
N GLU A 58 12.03 9.76 5.58
CA GLU A 58 13.27 10.52 5.79
C GLU A 58 14.52 9.65 5.62
N ASN A 59 14.46 8.37 5.98
CA ASN A 59 15.54 7.44 5.76
C ASN A 59 15.72 7.14 4.25
N GLY A 60 14.61 6.98 3.52
CA GLY A 60 14.62 6.73 2.07
C GLY A 60 15.20 7.89 1.24
N LYS A 61 15.05 9.13 1.71
CA LYS A 61 15.62 10.32 1.03
C LYS A 61 17.16 10.35 1.00
N LYS A 62 17.83 9.52 1.79
CA LYS A 62 19.30 9.50 1.90
C LYS A 62 19.98 8.73 0.77
N VAL A 63 19.23 8.07 -0.10
CA VAL A 63 19.75 7.15 -1.12
C VAL A 63 19.07 7.37 -2.48
N PRO A 64 19.69 6.95 -3.59
CA PRO A 64 19.16 7.22 -4.93
C PRO A 64 17.98 6.31 -5.34
N LEU A 65 17.67 5.22 -4.62
CA LEU A 65 16.49 4.41 -4.89
C LEU A 65 15.23 5.26 -4.67
N LYS A 66 14.30 5.23 -5.61
CA LYS A 66 13.06 6.00 -5.53
C LYS A 66 12.03 5.23 -4.74
N PHE A 67 11.78 5.64 -3.52
CA PHE A 67 10.71 5.11 -2.70
C PHE A 67 9.41 5.88 -2.93
N ASN A 68 8.33 5.16 -3.23
CA ASN A 68 6.98 5.70 -3.29
C ASN A 68 6.20 5.15 -2.10
N PHE A 69 6.25 5.84 -0.98
CA PHE A 69 5.55 5.43 0.23
C PHE A 69 4.06 5.77 0.17
N GLY A 70 3.23 4.83 0.65
CA GLY A 70 1.81 5.02 0.90
C GLY A 70 1.52 5.44 2.34
N ALA A 71 0.33 6.00 2.56
CA ALA A 71 -0.22 6.15 3.90
C ALA A 71 -0.87 4.83 4.33
N PRO A 72 -0.39 4.16 5.39
CA PRO A 72 -0.96 2.88 5.83
C PRO A 72 -2.44 3.02 6.20
N SER A 73 -3.31 2.34 5.48
CA SER A 73 -4.77 2.47 5.66
C SER A 73 -5.29 1.70 6.87
N CYS A 74 -4.62 0.60 7.24
CA CYS A 74 -5.08 -0.36 8.23
C CYS A 74 -3.99 -0.60 9.29
N VAL A 75 -4.00 0.23 10.35
CA VAL A 75 -3.09 0.11 11.49
C VAL A 75 -3.90 0.26 12.78
N PRO A 76 -4.10 -0.83 13.51
CA PRO A 76 -3.84 -2.23 13.13
C PRO A 76 -4.73 -2.73 11.98
N ALA A 77 -4.42 -3.90 11.42
CA ALA A 77 -5.17 -4.47 10.30
C ALA A 77 -6.63 -4.77 10.67
N THR A 78 -6.89 -5.15 11.92
CA THR A 78 -8.23 -5.40 12.46
C THR A 78 -8.44 -4.69 13.79
N SER A 79 -9.71 -4.38 14.12
CA SER A 79 -10.08 -3.66 15.35
C SER A 79 -9.87 -4.46 16.64
N PHE A 80 -9.62 -5.77 16.55
CA PHE A 80 -9.39 -6.65 17.70
C PHE A 80 -7.92 -7.04 17.91
N GLU A 81 -7.02 -6.52 17.08
CA GLU A 81 -5.58 -6.70 17.28
C GLU A 81 -5.03 -5.70 18.29
N SER A 82 -3.98 -6.14 19.00
CA SER A 82 -3.15 -5.25 19.81
C SER A 82 -1.96 -4.79 18.99
N ALA A 83 -1.81 -3.49 18.82
CA ALA A 83 -0.68 -2.87 18.14
C ALA A 83 -0.02 -1.83 19.05
N GLY A 84 1.20 -1.42 18.71
CA GLY A 84 1.91 -0.34 19.39
C GLY A 84 1.31 1.03 19.12
N ALA A 85 0.61 1.18 17.98
CA ALA A 85 -0.04 2.41 17.58
C ALA A 85 -1.32 2.15 16.78
N ILE A 86 -2.13 3.19 16.62
CA ILE A 86 -3.34 3.21 15.78
C ILE A 86 -3.19 4.40 14.83
N ILE A 87 -3.54 4.20 13.57
CA ILE A 87 -3.69 5.26 12.56
C ILE A 87 -5.17 5.36 12.19
N ASP A 88 -5.83 6.39 12.66
CA ASP A 88 -7.24 6.64 12.39
C ASP A 88 -7.46 7.48 11.10
N SER A 89 -8.72 7.83 10.82
CA SER A 89 -9.04 8.61 9.63
C SER A 89 -8.50 10.05 9.69
N GLU A 90 -8.38 10.65 10.87
CA GLU A 90 -7.84 12.00 11.03
C GLU A 90 -6.31 12.01 10.84
N ASP A 91 -5.62 10.93 11.18
CA ASP A 91 -4.19 10.77 10.87
C ASP A 91 -3.99 10.59 9.37
N ILE A 92 -4.79 9.74 8.71
CA ILE A 92 -4.76 9.59 7.25
C ILE A 92 -5.02 10.93 6.56
N LYS A 93 -5.98 11.71 7.00
CA LYS A 93 -6.26 13.05 6.46
C LYS A 93 -5.05 13.97 6.49
N LYS A 94 -4.27 13.93 7.57
CA LYS A 94 -3.03 14.73 7.70
C LYS A 94 -1.91 14.17 6.83
N MET A 95 -1.77 12.84 6.81
CA MET A 95 -0.69 12.18 6.05
C MET A 95 -0.89 12.26 4.55
N ILE A 96 -2.13 12.06 4.08
CA ILE A 96 -2.40 11.91 2.65
C ILE A 96 -2.13 13.19 1.84
N VAL A 97 -2.11 14.35 2.47
CA VAL A 97 -1.76 15.63 1.82
C VAL A 97 -0.25 15.84 1.69
N ASN A 98 0.57 15.05 2.42
CA ASN A 98 2.01 15.11 2.32
C ASN A 98 2.46 14.72 0.90
N PRO A 99 3.30 15.54 0.21
CA PRO A 99 3.78 15.23 -1.14
C PRO A 99 4.67 13.98 -1.21
N ASP A 100 5.26 13.56 -0.11
CA ASP A 100 6.09 12.35 -0.04
C ASP A 100 5.25 11.08 0.06
N ILE A 101 4.02 11.17 0.52
CA ILE A 101 3.03 10.09 0.47
C ILE A 101 2.40 10.08 -0.93
N LYS A 102 2.46 8.94 -1.62
CA LYS A 102 2.05 8.84 -3.03
C LYS A 102 0.65 8.27 -3.22
N TYR A 103 0.15 7.48 -2.27
CA TYR A 103 -1.12 6.76 -2.36
C TYR A 103 -1.65 6.41 -0.97
N LEU A 104 -2.89 5.97 -0.89
CA LEU A 104 -3.41 5.27 0.29
C LEU A 104 -3.03 3.80 0.15
N ALA A 105 -2.22 3.31 1.09
CA ALA A 105 -1.68 1.97 1.05
C ALA A 105 -2.76 0.92 1.32
N GLU A 106 -2.42 -0.32 1.10
CA GLU A 106 -3.32 -1.46 0.96
C GLU A 106 -4.52 -1.46 1.93
N MET A 107 -5.71 -1.48 1.33
CA MET A 107 -6.96 -1.53 2.08
C MET A 107 -7.29 -2.97 2.47
N MET A 108 -6.58 -3.47 3.51
CA MET A 108 -6.79 -4.83 4.04
C MET A 108 -8.15 -5.03 4.67
N ASN A 109 -8.76 -3.96 5.21
CA ASN A 109 -10.09 -4.05 5.79
C ASN A 109 -11.18 -4.03 4.72
N TYR A 110 -11.14 -5.00 3.78
CA TYR A 110 -12.19 -5.15 2.77
C TYR A 110 -13.58 -5.40 3.40
N PRO A 111 -13.73 -6.11 4.54
CA PRO A 111 -15.05 -6.17 5.20
C PRO A 111 -15.59 -4.79 5.55
N GLY A 112 -14.75 -3.89 6.05
CA GLY A 112 -15.15 -2.51 6.32
C GLY A 112 -15.64 -1.77 5.06
N VAL A 113 -15.00 -2.02 3.92
CA VAL A 113 -15.48 -1.48 2.62
C VAL A 113 -16.82 -2.09 2.22
N LEU A 114 -17.00 -3.41 2.42
CA LEU A 114 -18.22 -4.12 2.04
C LEU A 114 -19.41 -3.75 2.93
N PHE A 115 -19.19 -3.38 4.17
CA PHE A 115 -20.23 -3.01 5.11
C PHE A 115 -20.33 -1.49 5.39
N ASP A 116 -19.63 -0.68 4.56
CA ASP A 116 -19.65 0.78 4.61
C ASP A 116 -19.21 1.33 5.99
N ASP A 117 -18.17 0.72 6.58
CA ASP A 117 -17.59 1.19 7.85
C ASP A 117 -17.16 2.65 7.75
N GLU A 118 -17.61 3.48 8.69
CA GLU A 118 -17.42 4.93 8.62
C GLU A 118 -15.93 5.33 8.59
N GLU A 119 -15.09 4.70 9.41
CA GLU A 119 -13.66 5.01 9.47
C GLU A 119 -12.93 4.61 8.19
N VAL A 120 -13.26 3.44 7.64
CA VAL A 120 -12.70 2.95 6.38
C VAL A 120 -13.09 3.87 5.23
N MET A 121 -14.37 4.22 5.16
CA MET A 121 -14.87 5.05 4.06
C MET A 121 -14.35 6.49 4.11
N LYS A 122 -14.10 7.06 5.31
CA LYS A 122 -13.42 8.35 5.47
C LYS A 122 -12.00 8.32 4.90
N LYS A 123 -11.21 7.29 5.23
CA LYS A 123 -9.84 7.13 4.72
C LYS A 123 -9.81 7.08 3.19
N ILE A 124 -10.70 6.29 2.59
CA ILE A 124 -10.89 6.20 1.14
C ILE A 124 -11.25 7.58 0.54
N GLN A 125 -12.19 8.29 1.17
CA GLN A 125 -12.63 9.59 0.69
C GLN A 125 -11.50 10.63 0.72
N TYR A 126 -10.69 10.68 1.78
CA TYR A 126 -9.54 11.60 1.85
C TYR A 126 -8.52 11.36 0.74
N ALA A 127 -8.26 10.09 0.37
CA ALA A 127 -7.39 9.80 -0.76
C ALA A 127 -7.98 10.30 -2.09
N LYS A 128 -9.28 10.11 -2.29
CA LYS A 128 -10.01 10.62 -3.48
C LYS A 128 -9.98 12.14 -3.57
N ASP A 129 -10.18 12.84 -2.47
CA ASP A 129 -10.23 14.31 -2.41
C ASP A 129 -8.91 14.95 -2.88
N VAL A 130 -7.79 14.24 -2.70
CA VAL A 130 -6.46 14.67 -3.16
C VAL A 130 -5.99 13.96 -4.43
N ASN A 131 -6.86 13.20 -5.09
CA ASN A 131 -6.57 12.44 -6.31
C ASN A 131 -5.39 11.46 -6.17
N LYS A 132 -5.21 10.84 -5.01
CA LYS A 132 -4.21 9.80 -4.81
C LYS A 132 -4.82 8.42 -5.03
N PRO A 133 -4.06 7.50 -5.66
CA PRO A 133 -4.51 6.11 -5.84
C PRO A 133 -4.77 5.41 -4.50
N ILE A 134 -5.60 4.38 -4.54
CA ILE A 134 -5.88 3.52 -3.39
C ILE A 134 -5.47 2.10 -3.78
N ASP A 135 -4.53 1.56 -3.04
CA ASP A 135 -4.06 0.18 -3.19
C ASP A 135 -4.98 -0.78 -2.44
N GLY A 136 -5.05 -2.01 -2.91
CA GLY A 136 -5.94 -3.03 -2.38
C GLY A 136 -5.23 -4.27 -1.90
N HIS A 137 -5.96 -4.98 -1.03
CA HIS A 137 -5.60 -6.27 -0.48
C HIS A 137 -6.90 -7.03 -0.22
N ALA A 138 -7.29 -7.91 -1.14
CA ALA A 138 -8.60 -8.56 -1.09
C ALA A 138 -8.54 -10.03 -1.51
N PRO A 139 -7.77 -10.86 -0.76
CA PRO A 139 -7.61 -12.28 -1.07
C PRO A 139 -8.96 -13.01 -1.07
N GLY A 140 -9.23 -13.75 -2.15
CA GLY A 140 -10.44 -14.54 -2.31
C GLY A 140 -11.71 -13.74 -2.61
N LEU A 141 -11.65 -12.41 -2.67
CA LEU A 141 -12.83 -11.57 -2.91
C LEU A 141 -13.24 -11.64 -4.39
N ARG A 142 -14.51 -12.00 -4.65
CA ARG A 142 -15.05 -12.25 -5.99
C ARG A 142 -16.50 -11.76 -6.14
N GLY A 143 -17.05 -11.87 -7.35
CA GLY A 143 -18.45 -11.62 -7.63
C GLY A 143 -18.91 -10.18 -7.37
N LYS A 144 -19.98 -10.02 -6.62
CA LYS A 144 -20.53 -8.71 -6.27
C LYS A 144 -19.66 -7.97 -5.28
N ASP A 145 -18.97 -8.69 -4.40
CA ASP A 145 -18.16 -8.10 -3.33
C ASP A 145 -16.92 -7.43 -3.91
N ILE A 146 -16.20 -8.08 -4.83
CA ILE A 146 -15.09 -7.41 -5.52
C ILE A 146 -15.58 -6.22 -6.35
N SER A 147 -16.78 -6.28 -6.94
CA SER A 147 -17.34 -5.13 -7.65
C SER A 147 -17.62 -3.96 -6.73
N LYS A 148 -18.10 -4.20 -5.50
CA LYS A 148 -18.30 -3.15 -4.49
C LYS A 148 -16.96 -2.56 -4.03
N TYR A 149 -15.95 -3.40 -3.81
CA TYR A 149 -14.61 -2.99 -3.43
C TYR A 149 -13.96 -2.07 -4.49
N ILE A 150 -14.05 -2.44 -5.77
CA ILE A 150 -13.59 -1.62 -6.91
C ILE A 150 -14.38 -0.30 -6.99
N ALA A 151 -15.69 -0.35 -6.83
CA ALA A 151 -16.56 0.84 -6.87
C ALA A 151 -16.23 1.84 -5.74
N ALA A 152 -15.68 1.38 -4.62
CA ALA A 152 -15.15 2.25 -3.58
C ALA A 152 -13.89 3.02 -4.01
N GLY A 153 -13.28 2.69 -5.16
CA GLY A 153 -12.14 3.41 -5.75
C GLY A 153 -10.80 2.69 -5.59
N ILE A 154 -10.81 1.46 -5.08
CA ILE A 154 -9.60 0.65 -4.92
C ILE A 154 -9.25 0.05 -6.28
N SER A 155 -7.98 0.16 -6.71
CA SER A 155 -7.59 -0.06 -8.10
C SER A 155 -6.63 -1.22 -8.34
N THR A 156 -6.07 -1.80 -7.28
CA THR A 156 -5.04 -2.84 -7.35
C THR A 156 -5.34 -3.98 -6.39
N ASP A 157 -4.72 -5.13 -6.63
CA ASP A 157 -4.65 -6.24 -5.67
C ASP A 157 -3.40 -7.08 -5.94
N HIS A 158 -2.73 -7.52 -4.88
CA HIS A 158 -1.50 -8.31 -4.93
C HIS A 158 -1.64 -9.69 -4.23
N GLU A 159 -2.85 -10.04 -3.77
CA GLU A 159 -3.12 -11.25 -2.97
C GLU A 159 -4.07 -12.24 -3.68
N CYS A 160 -4.01 -12.32 -5.01
CA CYS A 160 -4.79 -13.31 -5.75
C CYS A 160 -4.20 -14.71 -5.59
N PHE A 161 -4.99 -15.65 -5.06
CA PHE A 161 -4.55 -17.03 -4.86
C PHE A 161 -4.75 -17.93 -6.09
N THR A 162 -5.66 -17.58 -6.98
CA THR A 162 -6.01 -18.42 -8.12
C THR A 162 -6.06 -17.63 -9.42
N TYR A 163 -5.84 -18.32 -10.53
CA TYR A 163 -5.98 -17.75 -11.85
C TYR A 163 -7.37 -17.14 -12.10
N ASP A 164 -8.43 -17.85 -11.70
CA ASP A 164 -9.81 -17.38 -11.90
C ASP A 164 -10.13 -16.12 -11.12
N GLU A 165 -9.58 -16.00 -9.92
CA GLU A 165 -9.68 -14.79 -9.10
C GLU A 165 -8.99 -13.60 -9.77
N ALA A 166 -7.74 -13.78 -10.16
CA ALA A 166 -6.96 -12.75 -10.83
C ALA A 166 -7.63 -12.32 -12.15
N LEU A 167 -8.07 -13.28 -12.94
CA LEU A 167 -8.77 -13.02 -14.21
C LEU A 167 -10.06 -12.21 -14.00
N GLU A 168 -10.86 -12.55 -13.00
CA GLU A 168 -12.08 -11.80 -12.69
C GLU A 168 -11.78 -10.36 -12.27
N LYS A 169 -10.77 -10.14 -11.42
CA LYS A 169 -10.34 -8.79 -11.00
C LYS A 169 -9.85 -7.96 -12.19
N LEU A 170 -9.04 -8.55 -13.07
CA LEU A 170 -8.58 -7.91 -14.31
C LEU A 170 -9.75 -7.54 -15.23
N GLN A 171 -10.73 -8.45 -15.43
CA GLN A 171 -11.91 -8.20 -16.24
C GLN A 171 -12.79 -7.07 -15.69
N LYS A 172 -12.77 -6.86 -14.38
CA LYS A 172 -13.46 -5.76 -13.70
C LYS A 172 -12.66 -4.45 -13.64
N GLY A 173 -11.46 -4.43 -14.23
CA GLY A 173 -10.62 -3.23 -14.35
C GLY A 173 -9.62 -3.01 -13.22
N MET A 174 -9.46 -3.94 -12.28
CA MET A 174 -8.35 -3.90 -11.32
C MET A 174 -7.03 -4.22 -12.01
N LYS A 175 -5.96 -3.69 -11.47
CA LYS A 175 -4.60 -4.14 -11.77
C LYS A 175 -4.24 -5.24 -10.76
N VAL A 176 -3.74 -6.35 -11.26
CA VAL A 176 -3.24 -7.46 -10.44
C VAL A 176 -1.71 -7.40 -10.45
N ILE A 177 -1.13 -7.36 -9.27
CA ILE A 177 0.33 -7.39 -9.04
C ILE A 177 0.70 -8.83 -8.73
N ILE A 178 1.76 -9.34 -9.36
CA ILE A 178 2.22 -10.75 -9.26
C ILE A 178 3.65 -10.76 -8.75
#